data_95406a94514209b461bd618277ef40cb
#
_entry.id   95406a94514209b461bd618277ef40cb
#
_cell.length_a   1.000
_cell.length_b   1.000
_cell.length_c   1.000
_cell.angle_alpha   90.00
_cell.angle_beta   90.00
_cell.angle_gamma   90.00
#
_symmetry.space_group_name_H-M   'P 1'
#
loop_
_entity.id
_entity.type
_entity.pdbx_description
1 polymer ?
#
loop_
_entity_poly.entity_id
_entity_poly.type
_entity_poly.pdbx_seq_one_letter_code
_entity_poly.pdbx_strand_id
1 'polypeptide(L)'
;NDVKEFAPTYHKIDYQKIDKGQLLEINIFDLHFGKLCWGLETGDNYDTKIARKRFLNAISAIISRAKGYDIKRVLFPIGNDFFNSDDLNNQTTAGTPQDEDVRWQKTFRAGRQLLIDGIDMLSQIAPVDVVVVQGNHDWERSFYVGDVLDCWYNKNENVNVNNNPTPRKHYKFGNCLISYTHGNNEKVSD
;
A
#
# COMPACT_ATOMS: atom_id res chain seq x y z
N ASN A 1 20.84 1.95 11.16
CA ASN A 1 21.46 1.57 9.84
C ASN A 1 21.59 0.06 9.65
N ASP A 2 21.64 -0.73 10.73
CA ASP A 2 21.93 -2.18 10.64
C ASP A 2 20.83 -2.98 9.93
N VAL A 3 19.55 -2.57 10.06
CA VAL A 3 18.43 -3.28 9.40
C VAL A 3 18.55 -3.22 7.86
N LYS A 4 19.07 -2.12 7.32
CA LYS A 4 19.24 -1.94 5.87
C LYS A 4 20.31 -2.86 5.28
N GLU A 5 21.24 -3.35 6.08
CA GLU A 5 22.26 -4.31 5.64
C GLU A 5 21.66 -5.69 5.29
N PHE A 6 20.55 -6.04 5.94
CA PHE A 6 19.83 -7.30 5.71
C PHE A 6 18.75 -7.21 4.64
N ALA A 7 18.61 -6.07 3.97
CA ALA A 7 17.67 -5.93 2.86
C ALA A 7 17.99 -6.94 1.75
N PRO A 8 16.97 -7.58 1.13
CA PRO A 8 17.20 -8.54 0.05
C PRO A 8 17.87 -7.87 -1.15
N THR A 9 18.62 -8.64 -1.88
CA THR A 9 19.20 -8.19 -3.15
C THR A 9 18.26 -8.57 -4.28
N TYR A 10 17.88 -7.59 -5.09
CA TYR A 10 17.04 -7.79 -6.27
C TYR A 10 17.88 -7.86 -7.54
N HIS A 11 17.46 -8.68 -8.48
CA HIS A 11 18.03 -8.64 -9.82
C HIS A 11 17.69 -7.30 -10.48
N LYS A 12 18.69 -6.72 -11.16
CA LYS A 12 18.45 -5.51 -11.93
C LYS A 12 17.49 -5.81 -13.08
N ILE A 13 16.43 -5.01 -13.16
CA ILE A 13 15.50 -5.04 -14.29
C ILE A 13 15.85 -3.88 -15.22
N ASP A 14 16.20 -4.19 -16.46
CA ASP A 14 16.45 -3.17 -17.47
C ASP A 14 15.13 -2.85 -18.18
N TYR A 15 14.58 -1.71 -17.84
CA TYR A 15 13.37 -1.19 -18.48
C TYR A 15 13.68 -0.50 -19.78
N GLN A 16 12.77 -0.63 -20.75
CA GLN A 16 12.85 0.15 -21.97
C GLN A 16 12.84 1.66 -21.63
N LYS A 17 13.79 2.42 -22.20
CA LYS A 17 13.80 3.88 -22.04
C LYS A 17 12.62 4.49 -22.78
N ILE A 18 11.73 5.12 -22.04
CA ILE A 18 10.53 5.77 -22.55
C ILE A 18 10.63 7.27 -22.23
N ASP A 19 10.83 8.09 -23.25
CA ASP A 19 11.02 9.54 -23.05
C ASP A 19 9.73 10.27 -22.71
N LYS A 20 8.58 9.83 -23.26
CA LYS A 20 7.25 10.41 -23.07
C LYS A 20 6.24 9.36 -22.58
N GLY A 21 6.64 8.58 -21.58
CA GLY A 21 5.77 7.52 -21.05
C GLY A 21 4.73 8.05 -20.07
N GLN A 22 3.79 7.17 -19.75
CA GLN A 22 2.67 7.43 -18.85
C GLN A 22 2.98 6.98 -17.42
N LEU A 23 2.31 7.62 -16.46
CA LEU A 23 2.23 7.16 -15.08
C LEU A 23 1.07 6.18 -14.95
N LEU A 24 1.31 5.00 -14.41
CA LEU A 24 0.27 4.11 -13.94
C LEU A 24 0.08 4.33 -12.44
N GLU A 25 -1.03 4.91 -12.05
CA GLU A 25 -1.41 5.07 -10.65
C GLU A 25 -2.36 3.94 -10.24
N ILE A 26 -2.09 3.31 -9.09
CA ILE A 26 -2.88 2.17 -8.59
C ILE A 26 -3.32 2.45 -7.17
N ASN A 27 -4.58 2.78 -6.99
CA ASN A 27 -5.19 3.08 -5.70
C ASN A 27 -6.05 1.91 -5.23
N ILE A 28 -5.56 1.19 -4.21
CA ILE A 28 -6.31 0.13 -3.51
C ILE A 28 -6.37 0.55 -2.04
N PHE A 29 -7.32 1.42 -1.74
CA PHE A 29 -7.56 1.95 -0.42
C PHE A 29 -8.65 1.16 0.32
N ASP A 30 -8.80 1.40 1.62
CA ASP A 30 -9.84 0.81 2.47
C ASP A 30 -9.87 -0.73 2.40
N LEU A 31 -8.71 -1.36 2.31
CA LEU A 31 -8.64 -2.82 2.28
C LEU A 31 -9.08 -3.43 3.61
N HIS A 32 -8.85 -2.71 4.72
CA HIS A 32 -9.12 -3.19 6.07
C HIS A 32 -8.59 -4.61 6.28
N PHE A 33 -7.32 -4.84 5.94
CA PHE A 33 -6.68 -6.14 6.06
C PHE A 33 -6.63 -6.57 7.53
N GLY A 34 -7.27 -7.68 7.84
CA GLY A 34 -7.48 -8.17 9.19
C GLY A 34 -8.95 -8.18 9.61
N LYS A 35 -9.80 -7.43 8.93
CA LYS A 35 -11.24 -7.36 9.23
C LYS A 35 -11.90 -8.74 9.09
N LEU A 36 -12.75 -9.08 10.07
CA LEU A 36 -13.62 -10.24 10.04
C LEU A 36 -15.06 -9.80 9.76
N CYS A 37 -15.70 -10.36 8.73
CA CYS A 37 -17.13 -10.18 8.49
C CYS A 37 -17.78 -11.54 8.24
N TRP A 38 -18.96 -11.71 8.80
CA TRP A 38 -19.81 -12.86 8.56
C TRP A 38 -20.96 -12.50 7.60
N GLY A 39 -21.10 -13.25 6.51
CA GLY A 39 -22.05 -12.93 5.45
C GLY A 39 -23.50 -12.83 5.86
N LEU A 40 -23.91 -13.54 6.95
CA LEU A 40 -25.28 -13.42 7.48
C LEU A 40 -25.55 -12.08 8.18
N GLU A 41 -24.49 -11.40 8.65
CA GLU A 41 -24.59 -10.08 9.31
C GLU A 41 -24.40 -8.95 8.31
N THR A 42 -23.41 -9.10 7.41
CA THR A 42 -22.92 -7.99 6.59
C THR A 42 -23.23 -8.14 5.10
N GLY A 43 -23.83 -9.27 4.68
CA GLY A 43 -24.15 -9.59 3.28
C GLY A 43 -23.01 -10.25 2.52
N ASP A 44 -21.76 -10.18 2.99
CA ASP A 44 -20.60 -10.86 2.38
C ASP A 44 -19.59 -11.28 3.47
N ASN A 45 -18.93 -12.40 3.24
CA ASN A 45 -17.85 -12.85 4.11
C ASN A 45 -16.57 -12.07 3.80
N TYR A 46 -15.81 -11.73 4.86
CA TYR A 46 -14.51 -11.11 4.72
C TYR A 46 -13.54 -11.62 5.79
N ASP A 47 -12.34 -11.96 5.37
CA ASP A 47 -11.23 -12.41 6.20
C ASP A 47 -9.89 -12.07 5.52
N THR A 48 -8.79 -12.35 6.16
CA THR A 48 -7.44 -12.09 5.62
C THR A 48 -7.16 -12.84 4.32
N LYS A 49 -7.75 -14.02 4.10
CA LYS A 49 -7.55 -14.81 2.87
C LYS A 49 -8.31 -14.20 1.69
N ILE A 50 -9.55 -13.78 1.96
CA ILE A 50 -10.39 -13.11 0.97
C ILE A 50 -9.77 -11.77 0.59
N ALA A 51 -9.35 -10.96 1.58
CA ALA A 51 -8.68 -9.70 1.36
C ALA A 51 -7.42 -9.86 0.49
N ARG A 52 -6.54 -10.82 0.85
CA ARG A 52 -5.35 -11.14 0.07
C ARG A 52 -5.68 -11.47 -1.39
N LYS A 53 -6.65 -12.35 -1.61
CA LYS A 53 -7.06 -12.76 -2.95
C LYS A 53 -7.59 -11.58 -3.77
N ARG A 54 -8.46 -10.75 -3.15
CA ARG A 54 -9.04 -9.55 -3.80
C ARG A 54 -7.95 -8.57 -4.20
N PHE A 55 -7.01 -8.28 -3.30
CA PHE A 55 -5.91 -7.35 -3.53
C PHE A 55 -5.01 -7.78 -4.69
N LEU A 56 -4.49 -9.02 -4.68
CA LEU A 56 -3.61 -9.51 -5.74
C LEU A 56 -4.35 -9.66 -7.08
N ASN A 57 -5.62 -10.05 -7.07
CA ASN A 57 -6.43 -10.10 -8.28
C ASN A 57 -6.66 -8.70 -8.86
N ALA A 58 -6.88 -7.68 -8.02
CA ALA A 58 -7.03 -6.30 -8.47
C ALA A 58 -5.75 -5.81 -9.16
N ILE A 59 -4.59 -6.00 -8.54
CA ILE A 59 -3.28 -5.67 -9.15
C ILE A 59 -3.12 -6.39 -10.48
N SER A 60 -3.33 -7.71 -10.52
CA SER A 60 -3.20 -8.50 -11.75
C SER A 60 -4.14 -8.01 -12.86
N ALA A 61 -5.37 -7.66 -12.53
CA ALA A 61 -6.34 -7.12 -13.49
C ALA A 61 -5.92 -5.75 -14.02
N ILE A 62 -5.39 -4.86 -13.16
CA ILE A 62 -4.89 -3.55 -13.57
C ILE A 62 -3.68 -3.72 -14.48
N ILE A 63 -2.72 -4.57 -14.12
CA ILE A 63 -1.56 -4.91 -14.97
C ILE A 63 -2.02 -5.40 -16.35
N SER A 64 -3.00 -6.27 -16.39
CA SER A 64 -3.53 -6.80 -17.66
C SER A 64 -4.17 -5.71 -18.52
N ARG A 65 -4.87 -4.75 -17.90
CA ARG A 65 -5.48 -3.60 -18.59
C ARG A 65 -4.45 -2.57 -19.05
N ALA A 66 -3.32 -2.49 -18.35
CA ALA A 66 -2.23 -1.56 -18.69
C ALA A 66 -1.37 -2.06 -19.87
N LYS A 67 -1.58 -3.30 -20.35
CA LYS A 67 -0.88 -3.82 -21.53
C LYS A 67 -1.17 -2.96 -22.75
N GLY A 68 -0.11 -2.54 -23.44
CA GLY A 68 -0.20 -1.67 -24.63
C GLY A 68 -0.06 -0.18 -24.33
N TYR A 69 0.09 0.21 -23.07
CA TYR A 69 0.47 1.56 -22.68
C TYR A 69 1.97 1.64 -22.38
N ASP A 70 2.58 2.76 -22.76
CA ASP A 70 4.00 3.03 -22.48
C ASP A 70 4.14 3.51 -21.03
N ILE A 71 4.15 2.59 -20.08
CA ILE A 71 4.25 2.89 -18.65
C ILE A 71 5.71 3.21 -18.32
N LYS A 72 5.97 4.45 -17.96
CA LYS A 72 7.29 4.92 -17.53
C LYS A 72 7.52 4.68 -16.05
N ARG A 73 6.47 4.77 -15.25
CA ARG A 73 6.51 4.64 -13.79
C ARG A 73 5.18 4.18 -13.24
N VAL A 74 5.24 3.43 -12.16
CA VAL A 74 4.07 3.05 -11.37
C VAL A 74 4.08 3.89 -10.09
N LEU A 75 2.95 4.51 -9.75
CA LEU A 75 2.71 5.16 -8.47
C LEU A 75 1.74 4.29 -7.67
N PHE A 76 2.19 3.84 -6.53
CA PHE A 76 1.43 2.93 -5.67
C PHE A 76 1.29 3.50 -4.26
N PRO A 77 0.27 4.33 -4.02
CA PRO A 77 -0.06 4.74 -2.67
C PRO A 77 -0.59 3.54 -1.87
N ILE A 78 -0.10 3.41 -0.65
CA ILE A 78 -0.45 2.36 0.31
C ILE A 78 -0.85 2.97 1.65
N GLY A 79 -1.40 2.19 2.56
CA GLY A 79 -2.02 2.68 3.79
C GLY A 79 -3.45 3.10 3.53
N ASN A 80 -3.87 4.24 4.06
CA ASN A 80 -5.21 4.76 3.89
C ASN A 80 -6.26 3.69 4.25
N ASP A 81 -6.17 3.22 5.51
CA ASP A 81 -6.95 2.10 6.04
C ASP A 81 -6.64 0.75 5.36
N PHE A 82 -5.35 0.52 5.08
CA PHE A 82 -4.89 -0.79 4.63
C PHE A 82 -5.08 -1.85 5.72
N PHE A 83 -4.69 -1.56 6.98
CA PHE A 83 -5.00 -2.41 8.13
C PHE A 83 -6.34 -2.01 8.76
N ASN A 84 -7.03 -3.00 9.36
CA ASN A 84 -8.33 -2.78 9.97
C ASN A 84 -8.27 -2.13 11.37
N SER A 85 -7.16 -2.26 12.06
CA SER A 85 -6.94 -1.72 13.39
C SER A 85 -5.50 -1.27 13.60
N ASP A 86 -5.27 -0.40 14.58
CA ASP A 86 -4.00 0.27 14.80
C ASP A 86 -3.23 -0.29 16.01
N ASP A 87 -3.93 -0.70 17.05
CA ASP A 87 -3.33 -1.05 18.35
C ASP A 87 -3.43 -2.55 18.71
N LEU A 88 -2.92 -2.89 19.89
CA LEU A 88 -2.93 -4.25 20.44
C LEU A 88 -4.33 -4.71 20.90
N ASN A 89 -5.27 -3.78 21.07
CA ASN A 89 -6.64 -4.05 21.50
C ASN A 89 -7.60 -4.18 20.32
N ASN A 90 -7.08 -4.21 19.08
CA ASN A 90 -7.86 -4.21 17.84
C ASN A 90 -8.77 -2.99 17.73
N GLN A 91 -8.23 -1.81 18.00
CA GLN A 91 -8.96 -0.55 17.91
C GLN A 91 -8.39 0.31 16.77
N THR A 92 -9.23 1.19 16.24
CA THR A 92 -8.77 2.28 15.35
C THR A 92 -7.90 3.26 16.13
N THR A 93 -7.22 4.18 15.45
CA THR A 93 -6.43 5.25 16.08
C THR A 93 -7.25 6.06 17.11
N ALA A 94 -8.55 6.21 16.90
CA ALA A 94 -9.46 6.90 17.83
C ALA A 94 -10.04 6.01 18.93
N GLY A 95 -9.66 4.72 19.01
CA GLY A 95 -10.10 3.78 20.04
C GLY A 95 -11.42 3.05 19.71
N THR A 96 -11.90 3.08 18.48
CA THR A 96 -13.09 2.31 18.09
C THR A 96 -12.74 0.83 17.92
N PRO A 97 -13.39 -0.10 18.68
CA PRO A 97 -13.14 -1.53 18.55
C PRO A 97 -13.44 -2.07 17.14
N GLN A 98 -12.63 -3.01 16.70
CA GLN A 98 -12.75 -3.65 15.39
C GLN A 98 -12.74 -5.17 15.54
N ASP A 99 -13.54 -5.87 14.74
CA ASP A 99 -13.50 -7.32 14.64
C ASP A 99 -12.35 -7.76 13.74
N GLU A 100 -11.45 -8.56 14.30
CA GLU A 100 -10.24 -9.05 13.64
C GLU A 100 -10.29 -10.57 13.42
N ASP A 101 -9.94 -11.01 12.22
CA ASP A 101 -9.89 -12.42 11.82
C ASP A 101 -8.82 -13.20 12.61
N VAL A 102 -7.67 -12.57 12.85
CA VAL A 102 -6.52 -13.18 13.52
C VAL A 102 -5.81 -12.19 14.44
N ARG A 103 -4.86 -12.68 15.24
CA ARG A 103 -4.04 -11.83 16.10
C ARG A 103 -3.30 -10.77 15.30
N TRP A 104 -3.21 -9.55 15.81
CA TRP A 104 -2.60 -8.39 15.15
C TRP A 104 -1.18 -8.66 14.62
N GLN A 105 -0.37 -9.47 15.32
CA GLN A 105 0.98 -9.81 14.86
C GLN A 105 0.95 -10.64 13.55
N LYS A 106 -0.04 -11.53 13.41
CA LYS A 106 -0.25 -12.31 12.19
C LYS A 106 -0.77 -11.42 11.08
N THR A 107 -1.73 -10.56 11.39
CA THR A 107 -2.27 -9.54 10.46
C THR A 107 -1.14 -8.68 9.93
N PHE A 108 -0.30 -8.11 10.80
CA PHE A 108 0.80 -7.24 10.38
C PHE A 108 1.80 -7.98 9.46
N ARG A 109 2.25 -9.18 9.85
CA ARG A 109 3.19 -9.97 9.02
C ARG A 109 2.59 -10.34 7.67
N ALA A 110 1.33 -10.75 7.64
CA ALA A 110 0.65 -11.13 6.41
C ALA A 110 0.37 -9.91 5.50
N GLY A 111 -0.04 -8.78 6.09
CA GLY A 111 -0.26 -7.52 5.37
C GLY A 111 1.04 -6.96 4.78
N ARG A 112 2.13 -6.95 5.57
CA ARG A 112 3.46 -6.60 5.06
C ARG A 112 3.85 -7.47 3.86
N GLN A 113 3.67 -8.80 3.96
CA GLN A 113 4.00 -9.70 2.85
C GLN A 113 3.11 -9.45 1.64
N LEU A 114 1.83 -9.13 1.86
CA LEU A 114 0.89 -8.80 0.79
C LEU A 114 1.32 -7.54 0.02
N LEU A 115 1.80 -6.51 0.73
CA LEU A 115 2.34 -5.30 0.10
C LEU A 115 3.61 -5.59 -0.68
N ILE A 116 4.53 -6.40 -0.13
CA ILE A 116 5.74 -6.84 -0.84
C ILE A 116 5.36 -7.59 -2.12
N ASP A 117 4.47 -8.57 -2.05
CA ASP A 117 4.02 -9.33 -3.22
C ASP A 117 3.41 -8.39 -4.29
N GLY A 118 2.61 -7.40 -3.88
CA GLY A 118 2.04 -6.41 -4.78
C GLY A 118 3.07 -5.52 -5.45
N ILE A 119 4.02 -4.98 -4.67
CA ILE A 119 5.12 -4.14 -5.18
C ILE A 119 6.00 -4.93 -6.14
N ASP A 120 6.34 -6.17 -5.80
CA ASP A 120 7.15 -7.04 -6.66
C ASP A 120 6.44 -7.35 -8.00
N MET A 121 5.12 -7.58 -7.99
CA MET A 121 4.35 -7.72 -9.22
C MET A 121 4.40 -6.45 -10.09
N LEU A 122 4.26 -5.28 -9.47
CA LEU A 122 4.26 -3.99 -10.16
C LEU A 122 5.64 -3.64 -10.71
N SER A 123 6.70 -3.97 -9.99
CA SER A 123 8.08 -3.72 -10.40
C SER A 123 8.50 -4.50 -11.65
N GLN A 124 7.72 -5.50 -12.08
CA GLN A 124 7.94 -6.18 -13.36
C GLN A 124 7.53 -5.33 -14.58
N ILE A 125 6.77 -4.25 -14.37
CA ILE A 125 6.27 -3.41 -15.47
C ILE A 125 7.15 -2.18 -15.66
N ALA A 126 7.40 -1.45 -14.56
CA ALA A 126 8.18 -0.21 -14.53
C ALA A 126 8.67 0.05 -13.10
N PRO A 127 9.59 1.01 -12.89
CA PRO A 127 9.98 1.43 -11.55
C PRO A 127 8.76 1.89 -10.74
N VAL A 128 8.74 1.55 -9.44
CA VAL A 128 7.60 1.80 -8.54
C VAL A 128 7.96 2.86 -7.51
N ASP A 129 7.12 3.89 -7.41
CA ASP A 129 7.14 4.82 -6.29
C ASP A 129 5.98 4.47 -5.34
N VAL A 130 6.32 4.08 -4.13
CA VAL A 130 5.37 3.80 -3.06
C VAL A 130 5.22 5.05 -2.21
N VAL A 131 3.97 5.45 -1.94
CA VAL A 131 3.66 6.58 -1.07
C VAL A 131 2.80 6.09 0.09
N VAL A 132 3.29 6.24 1.32
CA VAL A 132 2.55 5.81 2.51
C VAL A 132 1.60 6.91 2.96
N VAL A 133 0.30 6.62 2.95
CA VAL A 133 -0.78 7.52 3.38
C VAL A 133 -1.41 6.94 4.64
N GLN A 134 -1.30 7.62 5.79
CA GLN A 134 -1.89 7.13 7.03
C GLN A 134 -3.41 7.27 6.99
N GLY A 135 -4.11 6.23 7.47
CA GLY A 135 -5.55 6.24 7.66
C GLY A 135 -5.96 6.44 9.12
N ASN A 136 -7.26 6.50 9.40
CA ASN A 136 -7.74 6.57 10.78
C ASN A 136 -7.89 5.19 11.47
N HIS A 137 -7.84 4.11 10.69
CA HIS A 137 -7.80 2.75 11.23
C HIS A 137 -6.37 2.26 11.49
N ASP A 138 -5.35 2.83 10.85
CA ASP A 138 -4.02 2.26 10.80
C ASP A 138 -2.89 3.31 10.80
N TRP A 139 -3.07 4.42 11.52
CA TRP A 139 -2.12 5.53 11.54
C TRP A 139 -0.68 5.08 11.87
N GLU A 140 -0.52 4.36 12.97
CA GLU A 140 0.79 3.86 13.40
C GLU A 140 1.23 2.66 12.53
N ARG A 141 0.34 1.70 12.28
CA ARG A 141 0.69 0.51 11.50
C ARG A 141 1.09 0.82 10.08
N SER A 142 0.45 1.80 9.45
CA SER A 142 0.85 2.28 8.12
C SER A 142 2.25 2.87 8.14
N PHE A 143 2.61 3.65 9.16
CA PHE A 143 3.97 4.16 9.31
C PHE A 143 4.99 3.03 9.52
N TYR A 144 4.70 2.07 10.41
CA TYR A 144 5.60 0.95 10.68
C TYR A 144 5.80 0.07 9.45
N VAL A 145 4.75 -0.25 8.70
CA VAL A 145 4.90 -1.04 7.48
C VAL A 145 5.66 -0.26 6.40
N GLY A 146 5.46 1.04 6.31
CA GLY A 146 6.23 1.92 5.41
C GLY A 146 7.72 1.91 5.72
N ASP A 147 8.10 1.96 7.01
CA ASP A 147 9.49 1.89 7.45
C ASP A 147 10.13 0.52 7.14
N VAL A 148 9.37 -0.57 7.34
CA VAL A 148 9.81 -1.91 6.96
C VAL A 148 10.01 -2.03 5.44
N LEU A 149 9.12 -1.46 4.64
CA LEU A 149 9.24 -1.48 3.17
C LEU A 149 10.43 -0.64 2.70
N ASP A 150 10.69 0.53 3.29
CA ASP A 150 11.88 1.34 2.98
C ASP A 150 13.17 0.55 3.27
N CYS A 151 13.22 -0.13 4.42
CA CYS A 151 14.35 -1.00 4.74
C CYS A 151 14.45 -2.19 3.78
N TRP A 152 13.31 -2.82 3.44
CA TRP A 152 13.26 -3.99 2.56
C TRP A 152 13.79 -3.69 1.15
N TYR A 153 13.35 -2.56 0.59
CA TYR A 153 13.71 -2.15 -0.77
C TYR A 153 14.96 -1.27 -0.84
N ASN A 154 15.67 -1.05 0.25
CA ASN A 154 16.83 -0.14 0.31
C ASN A 154 17.93 -0.43 -0.74
N LYS A 155 18.04 -1.68 -1.21
CA LYS A 155 19.00 -2.10 -2.26
C LYS A 155 18.36 -2.25 -3.64
N ASN A 156 17.11 -1.90 -3.79
CA ASN A 156 16.38 -1.99 -5.05
C ASN A 156 16.26 -0.61 -5.71
N GLU A 157 17.05 -0.38 -6.76
CA GLU A 157 17.07 0.90 -7.49
C GLU A 157 15.72 1.23 -8.19
N ASN A 158 14.85 0.23 -8.33
CA ASN A 158 13.59 0.35 -9.06
C ASN A 158 12.37 0.53 -8.15
N VAL A 159 12.55 0.49 -6.82
CA VAL A 159 11.47 0.75 -5.86
C VAL A 159 11.90 1.85 -4.91
N ASN A 160 11.12 2.90 -4.85
CA ASN A 160 11.33 4.01 -3.92
C ASN A 160 10.15 4.11 -2.97
N VAL A 161 10.41 4.21 -1.67
CA VAL A 161 9.37 4.28 -0.64
C VAL A 161 9.39 5.65 0.03
N ASN A 162 8.30 6.40 -0.09
CA ASN A 162 8.11 7.66 0.61
C ASN A 162 7.26 7.43 1.86
N ASN A 163 7.92 7.23 2.99
CA ASN A 163 7.31 7.11 4.32
C ASN A 163 7.47 8.39 5.16
N ASN A 164 7.41 9.56 4.53
CA ASN A 164 7.44 10.83 5.26
C ASN A 164 6.24 10.88 6.23
N PRO A 165 6.40 11.35 7.49
CA PRO A 165 5.31 11.35 8.48
C PRO A 165 4.21 12.38 8.24
N THR A 166 4.35 13.27 7.25
CA THR A 166 3.30 14.27 6.96
C THR A 166 2.02 13.60 6.48
N PRO A 167 0.83 14.00 6.96
CA PRO A 167 -0.44 13.36 6.59
C PRO A 167 -0.85 13.63 5.14
N ARG A 168 -0.44 14.77 4.57
CA ARG A 168 -0.68 15.10 3.17
C ARG A 168 0.56 14.78 2.35
N LYS A 169 0.38 13.99 1.31
CA LYS A 169 1.43 13.58 0.39
C LYS A 169 1.26 14.29 -0.95
N HIS A 170 2.37 14.58 -1.57
CA HIS A 170 2.38 15.18 -2.90
C HIS A 170 3.36 14.41 -3.79
N TYR A 171 2.93 14.10 -4.99
CA TYR A 171 3.74 13.43 -6.00
C TYR A 171 3.65 14.19 -7.32
N LYS A 172 4.80 14.48 -7.93
CA LYS A 172 4.86 15.19 -9.20
C LYS A 172 5.32 14.24 -10.32
N PHE A 173 4.53 14.20 -11.38
CA PHE A 173 4.90 13.49 -12.61
C PHE A 173 4.67 14.41 -13.82
N GLY A 174 5.72 14.76 -14.52
CA GLY A 174 5.66 15.74 -15.60
C GLY A 174 5.08 17.08 -15.12
N ASN A 175 3.95 17.48 -15.70
CA ASN A 175 3.21 18.70 -15.33
C ASN A 175 2.05 18.43 -14.36
N CYS A 176 1.85 17.17 -13.94
CA CYS A 176 0.79 16.79 -13.01
C CYS A 176 1.31 16.80 -11.58
N LEU A 177 0.51 17.34 -10.66
CA LEU A 177 0.70 17.21 -9.21
C LEU A 177 -0.45 16.37 -8.66
N ILE A 178 -0.11 15.25 -8.04
CA ILE A 178 -1.06 14.33 -7.41
C ILE A 178 -0.90 14.50 -5.91
N SER A 179 -2.03 14.62 -5.19
CA SER A 179 -2.03 14.80 -3.75
C SER A 179 -2.91 13.76 -3.09
N TYR A 180 -2.43 13.23 -1.96
CA TYR A 180 -3.13 12.23 -1.18
C TYR A 180 -3.35 12.73 0.25
N THR A 181 -4.54 12.48 0.76
CA THR A 181 -4.91 12.61 2.16
C THR A 181 -5.99 11.57 2.46
N HIS A 182 -6.06 11.10 3.70
CA HIS A 182 -7.14 10.19 4.10
C HIS A 182 -8.49 10.91 4.18
N GLY A 183 -8.49 12.19 4.54
CA GLY A 183 -9.70 13.01 4.57
C GLY A 183 -10.40 13.12 5.93
N ASN A 184 -10.13 12.24 6.88
CA ASN A 184 -10.78 12.25 8.21
C ASN A 184 -10.52 13.52 9.02
N ASN A 185 -9.43 14.24 8.75
CA ASN A 185 -9.05 15.49 9.38
C ASN A 185 -9.35 16.73 8.52
N GLU A 186 -9.92 16.54 7.34
CA GLU A 186 -10.27 17.63 6.46
C GLU A 186 -11.62 18.22 6.86
N LYS A 187 -11.67 19.54 6.99
CA LYS A 187 -12.94 20.26 7.20
C LYS A 187 -13.36 20.85 5.86
N VAL A 188 -14.59 20.61 5.48
CA VAL A 188 -15.22 21.38 4.42
C VAL A 188 -15.42 22.78 4.99
N SER A 189 -14.69 23.78 4.47
CA SER A 189 -15.02 25.17 4.74
C SER A 189 -16.27 25.52 3.94
N ASP A 190 -17.28 26.02 4.64
CA ASP A 190 -18.48 26.61 4.03
C ASP A 190 -18.13 27.74 3.05
#